data_a9660639c444cd8f2b879a21a17579a8
#
_entry.id   a9660639c444cd8f2b879a21a17579a8
#
_cell.length_a   1.000
_cell.length_b   1.000
_cell.length_c   1.000
_cell.angle_alpha   90.00
_cell.angle_beta   90.00
_cell.angle_gamma   90.00
#
_symmetry.space_group_name_H-M   'P 1'
#
loop_
_entity.id
_entity.type
_entity.pdbx_description
1 polymer ?
#
loop_
_entity_poly.entity_id
_entity_poly.type
_entity_poly.pdbx_seq_one_letter_code
_entity_poly.pdbx_strand_id
1 'polypeptide(L)'
;MDIWHRLGRIFRISNLGTLIFFLLNIGLILALFCPYGVTFEAAAPLVVCYIVTVLISLSPIGEWTLAALAGAKEIKRKDIKIRLIPLLEIVFEQAKERTPSMVNSIRLKIIHEQSPNAFAIGRRTICVTDGLLNLSDEEIMAVFAHEVGHLAYQHSAIQLLIGGGNLFISGFLLIIKVVCWMIMGIFALVGISTRSFWGGFFMTLFGSLSTVLIWLWTKFCMLFLMWSMRQNEFVADEYAYKLGYGAILASVLDRHMCSAPSNGLLKALYATHPHSDDRVARLQELGANYSRY
;
A
#
# COMPACT_ATOMS: atom_id res chain seq x y z
N MET A 1 -1.58 21.01 16.37
CA MET A 1 -1.06 19.64 16.32
C MET A 1 0.26 19.63 15.59
N ASP A 2 1.33 19.26 16.26
CA ASP A 2 2.72 19.52 15.89
C ASP A 2 3.11 18.71 14.62
N ILE A 3 3.52 19.43 13.58
CA ILE A 3 4.04 18.86 12.31
C ILE A 3 5.20 17.90 12.59
N TRP A 4 6.02 18.19 13.61
CA TRP A 4 7.15 17.38 14.01
C TRP A 4 6.74 15.98 14.53
N HIS A 5 5.63 15.87 15.27
CA HIS A 5 5.10 14.57 15.70
C HIS A 5 4.55 13.72 14.54
N ARG A 6 4.08 14.37 13.46
CA ARG A 6 3.65 13.65 12.25
C ARG A 6 4.83 13.16 11.43
N LEU A 7 5.85 14.01 11.26
CA LEU A 7 7.08 13.63 10.56
C LEU A 7 7.81 12.50 11.29
N GLY A 8 7.92 12.56 12.61
CA GLY A 8 8.56 11.51 13.40
C GLY A 8 7.93 10.11 13.26
N ARG A 9 6.64 10.03 12.86
CA ARG A 9 5.99 8.75 12.57
C ARG A 9 6.30 8.20 11.19
N ILE A 10 6.54 9.09 10.22
CA ILE A 10 6.95 8.71 8.86
C ILE A 10 8.38 8.19 8.87
N PHE A 11 9.27 8.78 9.68
CA PHE A 11 10.69 8.41 9.79
C PHE A 11 10.95 7.26 10.79
N ARG A 12 9.98 6.39 11.06
CA ARG A 12 10.22 5.18 11.85
C ARG A 12 11.05 4.17 11.07
N ILE A 13 11.77 3.33 11.82
CA ILE A 13 12.56 2.21 11.24
C ILE A 13 11.67 1.30 10.40
N SER A 14 10.39 1.09 10.80
CA SER A 14 9.42 0.31 10.03
C SER A 14 9.18 0.88 8.62
N ASN A 15 9.38 2.18 8.41
CA ASN A 15 9.18 2.85 7.12
C ASN A 15 10.50 3.07 6.34
N LEU A 16 11.64 2.58 6.85
CA LEU A 16 12.93 2.78 6.21
C LEU A 16 12.96 2.23 4.77
N GLY A 17 12.37 1.07 4.53
CA GLY A 17 12.27 0.50 3.18
C GLY A 17 11.45 1.38 2.25
N THR A 18 10.37 2.00 2.73
CA THR A 18 9.58 2.96 1.97
C THR A 18 10.40 4.21 1.62
N LEU A 19 11.17 4.73 2.57
CA LEU A 19 12.05 5.87 2.32
C LEU A 19 13.11 5.55 1.26
N ILE A 20 13.75 4.38 1.35
CA ILE A 20 14.71 3.89 0.34
C ILE A 20 14.03 3.80 -1.02
N PHE A 21 12.82 3.24 -1.08
CA PHE A 21 12.04 3.17 -2.32
C PHE A 21 11.82 4.54 -2.96
N PHE A 22 11.46 5.58 -2.19
CA PHE A 22 11.31 6.94 -2.71
C PHE A 22 12.63 7.52 -3.23
N LEU A 23 13.71 7.35 -2.49
CA LEU A 23 15.04 7.85 -2.91
C LEU A 23 15.49 7.17 -4.21
N LEU A 24 15.28 5.86 -4.34
CA LEU A 24 15.59 5.11 -5.56
C LEU A 24 14.75 5.61 -6.75
N ASN A 25 13.47 5.89 -6.53
CA ASN A 25 12.59 6.40 -7.58
C ASN A 25 12.98 7.81 -8.03
N ILE A 26 13.30 8.71 -7.09
CA ILE A 26 13.81 10.05 -7.42
C ILE A 26 15.13 9.92 -8.17
N GLY A 27 16.04 9.06 -7.69
CA GLY A 27 17.31 8.79 -8.36
C GLY A 27 17.13 8.30 -9.80
N LEU A 28 16.18 7.41 -10.03
CA LEU A 28 15.85 6.93 -11.39
C LEU A 28 15.34 8.05 -12.28
N ILE A 29 14.42 8.90 -11.78
CA ILE A 29 13.89 10.04 -12.54
C ILE A 29 15.03 10.98 -12.92
N LEU A 30 15.89 11.33 -11.96
CA LEU A 30 17.03 12.23 -12.22
C LEU A 30 18.02 11.61 -13.21
N ALA A 31 18.32 10.33 -13.10
CA ALA A 31 19.23 9.63 -14.02
C ALA A 31 18.69 9.60 -15.46
N LEU A 32 17.37 9.46 -15.64
CA LEU A 32 16.75 9.39 -16.96
C LEU A 32 16.61 10.78 -17.62
N PHE A 33 16.34 11.82 -16.83
CA PHE A 33 16.09 13.17 -17.38
C PHE A 33 17.29 14.10 -17.36
N CYS A 34 18.31 13.79 -16.57
CA CYS A 34 19.51 14.60 -16.44
C CYS A 34 20.76 13.82 -16.85
N PRO A 35 20.84 13.26 -18.09
CA PRO A 35 21.95 12.38 -18.51
C PRO A 35 23.32 13.09 -18.55
N TYR A 36 23.33 14.41 -18.68
CA TYR A 36 24.56 15.21 -18.73
C TYR A 36 24.94 15.84 -17.37
N GLY A 37 24.28 15.44 -16.31
CA GLY A 37 24.45 15.96 -14.97
C GLY A 37 23.19 16.61 -14.41
N VAL A 38 23.04 16.56 -13.09
CA VAL A 38 21.87 17.09 -12.39
C VAL A 38 22.07 18.59 -12.17
N THR A 39 21.44 19.42 -13.02
CA THR A 39 21.33 20.85 -12.78
C THR A 39 20.03 21.15 -12.02
N PHE A 40 20.02 22.21 -11.20
CA PHE A 40 18.81 22.61 -10.46
C PHE A 40 17.64 22.90 -11.40
N GLU A 41 17.90 23.56 -12.53
CA GLU A 41 16.87 23.91 -13.52
C GLU A 41 16.21 22.70 -14.16
N ALA A 42 16.95 21.63 -14.41
CA ALA A 42 16.43 20.39 -14.98
C ALA A 42 15.75 19.51 -13.91
N ALA A 43 16.30 19.44 -12.70
CA ALA A 43 15.80 18.59 -11.63
C ALA A 43 14.55 19.15 -10.94
N ALA A 44 14.51 20.47 -10.72
CA ALA A 44 13.44 21.10 -9.95
C ALA A 44 12.03 20.82 -10.49
N PRO A 45 11.71 20.97 -11.78
CA PRO A 45 10.36 20.70 -12.28
C PRO A 45 9.97 19.21 -12.12
N LEU A 46 10.91 18.28 -12.28
CA LEU A 46 10.64 16.85 -12.12
C LEU A 46 10.33 16.49 -10.68
N VAL A 47 11.13 16.99 -9.75
CA VAL A 47 10.90 16.79 -8.31
C VAL A 47 9.58 17.43 -7.88
N VAL A 48 9.29 18.64 -8.35
CA VAL A 48 8.00 19.32 -8.09
C VAL A 48 6.83 18.50 -8.62
N CYS A 49 6.86 18.01 -9.85
CA CYS A 49 5.81 17.16 -10.41
C CYS A 49 5.64 15.87 -9.61
N TYR A 50 6.72 15.25 -9.18
CA TYR A 50 6.68 14.07 -8.32
C TYR A 50 6.02 14.38 -6.96
N ILE A 51 6.45 15.47 -6.30
CA ILE A 51 5.87 15.91 -5.02
C ILE A 51 4.37 16.22 -5.18
N VAL A 52 3.98 16.93 -6.23
CA VAL A 52 2.57 17.26 -6.50
C VAL A 52 1.74 15.97 -6.67
N THR A 53 2.24 14.99 -7.42
CA THR A 53 1.57 13.69 -7.59
C THR A 53 1.39 12.97 -6.25
N VAL A 54 2.41 12.98 -5.43
CA VAL A 54 2.37 12.42 -4.06
C VAL A 54 1.36 13.15 -3.19
N LEU A 55 1.33 14.49 -3.22
CA LEU A 55 0.35 15.28 -2.45
C LEU A 55 -1.09 15.04 -2.91
N ILE A 56 -1.32 14.92 -4.22
CA ILE A 56 -2.63 14.55 -4.77
C ILE A 56 -3.05 13.17 -4.27
N SER A 57 -2.12 12.20 -4.24
CA SER A 57 -2.41 10.85 -3.74
C SER A 57 -2.78 10.84 -2.26
N LEU A 58 -2.17 11.70 -1.44
CA LEU A 58 -2.49 11.88 -0.01
C LEU A 58 -3.77 12.69 0.24
N SER A 59 -4.33 13.29 -0.79
CA SER A 59 -5.55 14.07 -0.70
C SER A 59 -6.81 13.17 -0.59
N PRO A 60 -7.97 13.73 -0.24
CA PRO A 60 -9.25 13.01 -0.28
C PRO A 60 -9.56 12.39 -1.66
N ILE A 61 -9.01 12.95 -2.74
CA ILE A 61 -9.17 12.42 -4.12
C ILE A 61 -8.44 11.09 -4.25
N GLY A 62 -7.18 10.99 -3.78
CA GLY A 62 -6.41 9.74 -3.81
C GLY A 62 -7.06 8.65 -2.96
N GLU A 63 -7.53 9.01 -1.75
CA GLU A 63 -8.26 8.08 -0.87
C GLU A 63 -9.55 7.57 -1.54
N TRP A 64 -10.34 8.48 -2.14
CA TRP A 64 -11.55 8.13 -2.87
C TRP A 64 -11.24 7.24 -4.09
N THR A 65 -10.22 7.58 -4.86
CA THR A 65 -9.80 6.80 -6.04
C THR A 65 -9.40 5.39 -5.65
N LEU A 66 -8.57 5.23 -4.61
CA LEU A 66 -8.16 3.90 -4.15
C LEU A 66 -9.34 3.09 -3.62
N ALA A 67 -10.23 3.72 -2.85
CA ALA A 67 -11.46 3.09 -2.37
C ALA A 67 -12.37 2.64 -3.53
N ALA A 68 -12.51 3.48 -4.56
CA ALA A 68 -13.30 3.14 -5.75
C ALA A 68 -12.67 1.97 -6.54
N LEU A 69 -11.35 1.99 -6.74
CA LEU A 69 -10.61 0.90 -7.38
C LEU A 69 -10.70 -0.42 -6.60
N ALA A 70 -10.74 -0.35 -5.26
CA ALA A 70 -10.97 -1.50 -4.40
C ALA A 70 -12.44 -1.98 -4.40
N GLY A 71 -13.35 -1.28 -5.08
CA GLY A 71 -14.78 -1.62 -5.08
C GLY A 71 -15.52 -1.27 -3.79
N ALA A 72 -14.91 -0.42 -2.94
CA ALA A 72 -15.48 -0.03 -1.66
C ALA A 72 -16.69 0.90 -1.84
N LYS A 73 -17.81 0.53 -1.22
CA LYS A 73 -19.08 1.25 -1.28
C LYS A 73 -19.50 1.74 0.09
N GLU A 74 -20.34 2.76 0.12
CA GLU A 74 -21.00 3.19 1.34
C GLU A 74 -21.95 2.08 1.83
N ILE A 75 -21.92 1.81 3.14
CA ILE A 75 -22.83 0.83 3.74
C ILE A 75 -24.24 1.38 3.67
N LYS A 76 -25.12 0.76 2.87
CA LYS A 76 -26.53 1.16 2.73
C LYS A 76 -27.44 0.43 3.71
N ARG A 77 -27.11 -0.82 4.04
CA ARG A 77 -27.89 -1.68 4.93
C ARG A 77 -27.83 -1.18 6.38
N LYS A 78 -29.02 -0.93 6.95
CA LYS A 78 -29.17 -0.39 8.31
C LYS A 78 -28.69 -1.36 9.38
N ASP A 79 -29.00 -2.65 9.21
CA ASP A 79 -28.59 -3.73 10.14
C ASP A 79 -27.07 -3.80 10.27
N ILE A 80 -26.34 -3.73 9.16
CA ILE A 80 -24.87 -3.70 9.16
C ILE A 80 -24.34 -2.45 9.88
N LYS A 81 -24.93 -1.28 9.62
CA LYS A 81 -24.53 -0.04 10.30
C LYS A 81 -24.75 -0.13 11.80
N ILE A 82 -25.92 -0.60 12.23
CA ILE A 82 -26.28 -0.74 13.65
C ILE A 82 -25.31 -1.68 14.36
N ARG A 83 -24.82 -2.71 13.71
CA ARG A 83 -23.85 -3.65 14.29
C ARG A 83 -22.42 -3.09 14.28
N LEU A 84 -21.92 -2.64 13.13
CA LEU A 84 -20.49 -2.35 12.98
C LEU A 84 -20.07 -0.98 13.51
N ILE A 85 -20.93 0.04 13.41
CA ILE A 85 -20.55 1.41 13.82
C ILE A 85 -20.25 1.49 15.31
N PRO A 86 -21.09 0.94 16.22
CA PRO A 86 -20.79 0.98 17.65
C PRO A 86 -19.51 0.21 18.01
N LEU A 87 -19.24 -0.94 17.37
CA LEU A 87 -18.02 -1.72 17.59
C LEU A 87 -16.77 -0.92 17.19
N LEU A 88 -16.83 -0.24 16.04
CA LEU A 88 -15.74 0.63 15.61
C LEU A 88 -15.56 1.84 16.53
N GLU A 89 -16.65 2.46 16.99
CA GLU A 89 -16.61 3.61 17.90
C GLU A 89 -15.95 3.25 19.24
N ILE A 90 -16.28 2.11 19.81
CA ILE A 90 -15.65 1.62 21.06
C ILE A 90 -14.12 1.51 20.88
N VAL A 91 -13.69 0.83 19.82
CA VAL A 91 -12.26 0.64 19.52
C VAL A 91 -11.57 1.98 19.22
N PHE A 92 -12.26 2.86 18.50
CA PHE A 92 -11.73 4.15 18.11
C PHE A 92 -11.54 5.09 19.31
N GLU A 93 -12.48 5.14 20.25
CA GLU A 93 -12.33 5.95 21.47
C GLU A 93 -11.17 5.44 22.34
N GLN A 94 -11.03 4.12 22.53
CA GLN A 94 -9.87 3.53 23.22
C GLN A 94 -8.54 3.90 22.52
N ALA A 95 -8.53 3.85 21.19
CA ALA A 95 -7.37 4.23 20.40
C ALA A 95 -7.04 5.72 20.51
N LYS A 96 -8.05 6.57 20.60
CA LYS A 96 -7.91 8.02 20.73
C LYS A 96 -7.38 8.44 22.08
N GLU A 97 -7.79 7.78 23.16
CA GLU A 97 -7.21 7.97 24.49
C GLU A 97 -5.71 7.68 24.48
N ARG A 98 -5.30 6.59 23.80
CA ARG A 98 -3.89 6.20 23.67
C ARG A 98 -3.11 7.07 22.70
N THR A 99 -3.74 7.52 21.62
CA THR A 99 -3.13 8.29 20.54
C THR A 99 -3.98 9.53 20.21
N PRO A 100 -3.97 10.59 21.06
CA PRO A 100 -4.81 11.76 20.89
C PRO A 100 -4.61 12.50 19.55
N SER A 101 -3.48 12.25 18.89
CA SER A 101 -3.13 12.86 17.60
C SER A 101 -3.72 12.14 16.38
N MET A 102 -4.58 11.14 16.57
CA MET A 102 -5.35 10.50 15.49
C MET A 102 -6.36 11.46 14.85
N VAL A 103 -6.92 11.02 13.74
CA VAL A 103 -8.05 11.70 13.10
C VAL A 103 -9.25 11.80 14.05
N ASN A 104 -10.14 12.76 13.81
CA ASN A 104 -11.31 12.96 14.66
C ASN A 104 -12.49 12.02 14.33
N SER A 105 -12.46 11.36 13.18
CA SER A 105 -13.51 10.42 12.77
C SER A 105 -12.97 9.42 11.76
N ILE A 106 -13.51 8.21 11.79
CA ILE A 106 -13.23 7.15 10.83
C ILE A 106 -14.48 6.92 9.97
N ARG A 107 -14.27 6.67 8.67
CA ARG A 107 -15.32 6.29 7.73
C ARG A 107 -15.28 4.79 7.53
N LEU A 108 -16.43 4.14 7.60
CA LEU A 108 -16.58 2.71 7.34
C LEU A 108 -17.20 2.50 5.97
N LYS A 109 -16.58 1.67 5.14
CA LYS A 109 -17.06 1.23 3.82
C LYS A 109 -17.13 -0.28 3.75
N ILE A 110 -17.89 -0.80 2.78
CA ILE A 110 -18.07 -2.24 2.57
C ILE A 110 -17.62 -2.64 1.17
N ILE A 111 -17.03 -3.82 1.07
CA ILE A 111 -16.67 -4.48 -0.18
C ILE A 111 -17.40 -5.82 -0.22
N HIS A 112 -18.04 -6.12 -1.36
CA HIS A 112 -18.78 -7.36 -1.53
C HIS A 112 -17.82 -8.51 -1.86
N GLU A 113 -17.25 -9.09 -0.80
CA GLU A 113 -16.37 -10.25 -0.86
C GLU A 113 -16.64 -11.18 0.31
N GLN A 114 -16.64 -12.50 0.05
CA GLN A 114 -16.99 -13.52 1.04
C GLN A 114 -15.83 -13.86 2.00
N SER A 115 -14.61 -13.53 1.64
CA SER A 115 -13.46 -13.75 2.52
C SER A 115 -13.50 -12.75 3.69
N PRO A 116 -13.37 -13.20 4.96
CA PRO A 116 -13.35 -12.30 6.12
C PRO A 116 -12.13 -11.40 6.07
N ASN A 117 -12.35 -10.10 5.93
CA ASN A 117 -11.25 -9.15 5.89
C ASN A 117 -11.66 -7.71 6.20
N ALA A 118 -10.68 -6.90 6.62
CA ALA A 118 -10.76 -5.46 6.67
C ALA A 118 -9.41 -4.86 6.28
N PHE A 119 -9.41 -3.60 5.86
CA PHE A 119 -8.18 -2.85 5.60
C PHE A 119 -8.42 -1.35 5.66
N ALA A 120 -7.41 -0.63 6.15
CA ALA A 120 -7.43 0.81 6.20
C ALA A 120 -7.00 1.42 4.85
N ILE A 121 -7.69 2.47 4.40
CA ILE A 121 -7.35 3.26 3.23
C ILE A 121 -7.11 4.71 3.64
N GLY A 122 -5.96 5.24 3.25
CA GLY A 122 -5.62 6.64 3.48
C GLY A 122 -5.55 6.99 4.95
N ARG A 123 -6.23 8.05 5.36
CA ARG A 123 -6.07 8.62 6.70
C ARG A 123 -7.22 8.32 7.65
N ARG A 124 -8.40 7.95 7.12
CA ARG A 124 -9.63 7.87 7.92
C ARG A 124 -10.68 6.88 7.40
N THR A 125 -10.37 6.03 6.43
CA THR A 125 -11.32 5.06 5.90
C THR A 125 -10.89 3.65 6.26
N ILE A 126 -11.80 2.86 6.83
CA ILE A 126 -11.68 1.42 6.98
C ILE A 126 -12.69 0.77 6.06
N CYS A 127 -12.25 -0.18 5.26
CA CYS A 127 -13.07 -1.01 4.41
C CYS A 127 -13.20 -2.39 5.03
N VAL A 128 -14.42 -2.93 5.07
CA VAL A 128 -14.71 -4.27 5.55
C VAL A 128 -15.32 -5.09 4.41
N THR A 129 -15.13 -6.39 4.43
CA THR A 129 -15.78 -7.31 3.50
C THR A 129 -17.07 -7.88 4.08
N ASP A 130 -17.97 -8.39 3.20
CA ASP A 130 -19.17 -9.11 3.66
C ASP A 130 -18.80 -10.32 4.53
N GLY A 131 -17.68 -10.99 4.22
CA GLY A 131 -17.19 -12.14 5.01
C GLY A 131 -16.83 -11.78 6.46
N LEU A 132 -16.43 -10.53 6.76
CA LEU A 132 -16.17 -10.08 8.12
C LEU A 132 -17.42 -10.15 9.01
N LEU A 133 -18.61 -10.01 8.42
CA LEU A 133 -19.89 -10.07 9.15
C LEU A 133 -20.17 -11.44 9.78
N ASN A 134 -19.47 -12.48 9.33
CA ASN A 134 -19.59 -13.83 9.87
C ASN A 134 -18.81 -14.04 11.17
N LEU A 135 -17.94 -13.09 11.52
CA LEU A 135 -17.17 -13.12 12.77
C LEU A 135 -18.02 -12.65 13.96
N SER A 136 -17.62 -13.04 15.17
CA SER A 136 -18.20 -12.51 16.38
C SER A 136 -17.87 -11.00 16.54
N ASP A 137 -18.64 -10.31 17.38
CA ASP A 137 -18.41 -8.88 17.62
C ASP A 137 -17.04 -8.61 18.24
N GLU A 138 -16.56 -9.50 19.10
CA GLU A 138 -15.23 -9.42 19.71
C GLU A 138 -14.11 -9.62 18.66
N GLU A 139 -14.28 -10.57 17.74
CA GLU A 139 -13.34 -10.79 16.63
C GLU A 139 -13.32 -9.58 15.68
N ILE A 140 -14.48 -9.00 15.37
CA ILE A 140 -14.58 -7.77 14.57
C ILE A 140 -13.87 -6.61 15.27
N MET A 141 -14.04 -6.45 16.59
CA MET A 141 -13.34 -5.41 17.37
C MET A 141 -11.82 -5.61 17.34
N ALA A 142 -11.32 -6.85 17.40
CA ALA A 142 -9.90 -7.15 17.30
C ALA A 142 -9.34 -6.78 15.91
N VAL A 143 -10.09 -7.07 14.84
CA VAL A 143 -9.73 -6.64 13.49
C VAL A 143 -9.75 -5.11 13.37
N PHE A 144 -10.77 -4.45 13.92
CA PHE A 144 -10.82 -2.98 13.94
C PHE A 144 -9.65 -2.38 14.73
N ALA A 145 -9.25 -2.98 15.85
CA ALA A 145 -8.10 -2.51 16.63
C ALA A 145 -6.80 -2.56 15.83
N HIS A 146 -6.61 -3.60 15.01
CA HIS A 146 -5.50 -3.71 14.08
C HIS A 146 -5.56 -2.62 12.99
N GLU A 147 -6.71 -2.45 12.33
CA GLU A 147 -6.89 -1.44 11.28
C GLU A 147 -6.75 0.00 11.81
N VAL A 148 -7.26 0.24 13.01
CA VAL A 148 -7.07 1.52 13.71
C VAL A 148 -5.58 1.74 14.04
N GLY A 149 -4.81 0.69 14.31
CA GLY A 149 -3.36 0.74 14.43
C GLY A 149 -2.69 1.27 13.16
N HIS A 150 -3.10 0.81 11.98
CA HIS A 150 -2.61 1.35 10.71
C HIS A 150 -2.93 2.83 10.52
N LEU A 151 -4.12 3.27 10.93
CA LEU A 151 -4.50 4.69 10.87
C LEU A 151 -3.72 5.53 11.89
N ALA A 152 -3.49 5.00 13.11
CA ALA A 152 -2.75 5.68 14.19
C ALA A 152 -1.31 5.98 13.79
N TYR A 153 -0.67 5.03 13.10
CA TYR A 153 0.71 5.16 12.61
C TYR A 153 0.80 5.68 11.17
N GLN A 154 -0.32 5.97 10.52
CA GLN A 154 -0.41 6.48 9.16
C GLN A 154 0.16 5.52 8.09
N HIS A 155 0.19 4.21 8.37
CA HIS A 155 0.68 3.20 7.42
C HIS A 155 -0.12 3.21 6.12
N SER A 156 -1.45 3.35 6.21
CA SER A 156 -2.35 3.43 5.04
C SER A 156 -2.15 4.72 4.23
N ALA A 157 -1.78 5.83 4.88
CA ALA A 157 -1.42 7.06 4.16
C ALA A 157 -0.09 6.89 3.41
N ILE A 158 0.88 6.18 4.01
CA ILE A 158 2.15 5.84 3.36
C ILE A 158 1.90 4.93 2.15
N GLN A 159 0.96 3.99 2.21
CA GLN A 159 0.57 3.16 1.06
C GLN A 159 -0.02 3.98 -0.09
N LEU A 160 -0.84 4.99 0.20
CA LEU A 160 -1.33 5.94 -0.81
C LEU A 160 -0.18 6.73 -1.46
N LEU A 161 0.77 7.18 -0.65
CA LEU A 161 1.96 7.89 -1.08
C LEU A 161 2.80 7.02 -2.03
N ILE A 162 3.01 5.74 -1.68
CA ILE A 162 3.69 4.76 -2.52
C ILE A 162 2.92 4.55 -3.83
N GLY A 163 1.60 4.36 -3.75
CA GLY A 163 0.74 4.14 -4.92
C GLY A 163 0.83 5.30 -5.91
N GLY A 164 0.76 6.55 -5.42
CA GLY A 164 0.88 7.74 -6.25
C GLY A 164 2.26 7.92 -6.87
N GLY A 165 3.31 7.74 -6.05
CA GLY A 165 4.68 7.79 -6.54
C GLY A 165 4.96 6.71 -7.59
N ASN A 166 4.45 5.50 -7.37
CA ASN A 166 4.59 4.39 -8.31
C ASN A 166 3.78 4.60 -9.60
N LEU A 167 2.60 5.19 -9.49
CA LEU A 167 1.78 5.55 -10.66
C LEU A 167 2.51 6.56 -11.56
N PHE A 168 3.14 7.59 -10.99
CA PHE A 168 3.93 8.56 -11.73
C PHE A 168 5.06 7.89 -12.50
N ILE A 169 5.86 7.05 -11.82
CA ILE A 169 7.01 6.37 -12.45
C ILE A 169 6.54 5.34 -13.47
N SER A 170 5.55 4.53 -13.14
CA SER A 170 5.02 3.53 -14.06
C SER A 170 4.41 4.17 -15.31
N GLY A 171 3.68 5.28 -15.15
CA GLY A 171 3.15 6.05 -16.27
C GLY A 171 4.28 6.61 -17.15
N PHE A 172 5.31 7.15 -16.54
CA PHE A 172 6.48 7.66 -17.22
C PHE A 172 7.25 6.56 -17.98
N LEU A 173 7.53 5.44 -17.33
CA LEU A 173 8.19 4.30 -17.98
C LEU A 173 7.33 3.72 -19.10
N LEU A 174 6.00 3.75 -18.98
CA LEU A 174 5.08 3.36 -20.06
C LEU A 174 5.22 4.29 -21.26
N ILE A 175 5.29 5.60 -21.04
CA ILE A 175 5.50 6.59 -22.13
C ILE A 175 6.82 6.31 -22.84
N ILE A 176 7.92 6.12 -22.10
CA ILE A 176 9.22 5.77 -22.68
C ILE A 176 9.09 4.49 -23.53
N LYS A 177 8.45 3.47 -22.98
CA LYS A 177 8.26 2.18 -23.67
C LYS A 177 7.48 2.35 -24.97
N VAL A 178 6.39 3.14 -24.97
CA VAL A 178 5.60 3.44 -26.18
C VAL A 178 6.44 4.19 -27.20
N VAL A 179 7.18 5.22 -26.78
CA VAL A 179 8.09 5.97 -27.67
C VAL A 179 9.15 5.05 -28.27
N CYS A 180 9.78 4.21 -27.45
CA CYS A 180 10.76 3.22 -27.95
C CYS A 180 10.12 2.27 -28.97
N TRP A 181 8.91 1.78 -28.72
CA TRP A 181 8.18 0.92 -29.66
C TRP A 181 7.84 1.62 -30.97
N MET A 182 7.44 2.89 -30.92
CA MET A 182 7.19 3.69 -32.13
C MET A 182 8.48 3.84 -32.95
N ILE A 183 9.59 4.20 -32.29
CA ILE A 183 10.90 4.31 -32.95
C ILE A 183 11.32 2.96 -33.55
N MET A 184 11.20 1.86 -32.78
CA MET A 184 11.48 0.52 -33.27
C MET A 184 10.61 0.14 -34.48
N GLY A 185 9.31 0.50 -34.45
CA GLY A 185 8.40 0.28 -35.59
C GLY A 185 8.85 1.02 -36.86
N ILE A 186 9.25 2.28 -36.72
CA ILE A 186 9.79 3.07 -37.84
C ILE A 186 11.06 2.42 -38.37
N PHE A 187 12.00 2.04 -37.52
CA PHE A 187 13.24 1.38 -37.97
C PHE A 187 12.98 -0.01 -38.57
N ALA A 188 11.99 -0.75 -38.06
CA ALA A 188 11.58 -2.02 -38.68
C ALA A 188 11.04 -1.82 -40.09
N LEU A 189 10.21 -0.78 -40.31
CA LEU A 189 9.72 -0.43 -41.63
C LEU A 189 10.86 -0.01 -42.60
N VAL A 190 11.80 0.80 -42.11
CA VAL A 190 13.00 1.17 -42.82
C VAL A 190 13.89 -0.05 -43.09
N GLY A 191 14.08 -0.91 -42.08
CA GLY A 191 14.85 -2.16 -42.21
C GLY A 191 14.25 -3.14 -43.22
N ILE A 192 12.92 -3.28 -43.27
CA ILE A 192 12.22 -4.03 -44.31
C ILE A 192 12.47 -3.42 -45.69
N SER A 193 12.40 -2.08 -45.80
CA SER A 193 12.66 -1.36 -47.03
C SER A 193 14.11 -1.52 -47.51
N THR A 194 15.08 -1.54 -46.57
CA THR A 194 16.52 -1.68 -46.87
C THR A 194 17.02 -3.11 -46.86
N ARG A 195 16.15 -4.10 -46.55
CA ARG A 195 16.51 -5.51 -46.35
C ARG A 195 17.63 -5.73 -45.31
N SER A 196 17.75 -4.85 -44.33
CA SER A 196 18.77 -4.91 -43.29
C SER A 196 18.31 -5.80 -42.13
N PHE A 197 18.78 -7.04 -42.07
CA PHE A 197 18.57 -7.98 -40.94
C PHE A 197 19.11 -7.41 -39.62
N TRP A 198 20.28 -6.80 -39.64
CA TRP A 198 20.97 -6.31 -38.44
C TRP A 198 20.21 -5.16 -37.75
N GLY A 199 19.58 -4.27 -38.49
CA GLY A 199 18.78 -3.19 -37.92
C GLY A 199 17.61 -3.72 -37.06
N GLY A 200 16.85 -4.66 -37.60
CA GLY A 200 15.74 -5.31 -36.89
C GLY A 200 16.21 -6.10 -35.64
N PHE A 201 17.33 -6.84 -35.81
CA PHE A 201 17.89 -7.62 -34.67
C PHE A 201 18.31 -6.73 -33.50
N PHE A 202 19.12 -5.70 -33.73
CA PHE A 202 19.58 -4.81 -32.65
C PHE A 202 18.41 -4.06 -31.99
N MET A 203 17.40 -3.63 -32.74
CA MET A 203 16.21 -2.97 -32.18
C MET A 203 15.40 -3.89 -31.29
N THR A 204 15.18 -5.13 -31.71
CA THR A 204 14.47 -6.13 -30.88
C THR A 204 15.25 -6.45 -29.61
N LEU A 205 16.58 -6.62 -29.71
CA LEU A 205 17.46 -6.87 -28.60
C LEU A 205 17.41 -5.71 -27.57
N PHE A 206 17.54 -4.47 -28.04
CA PHE A 206 17.51 -3.27 -27.17
C PHE A 206 16.16 -3.07 -26.50
N GLY A 207 15.06 -3.27 -27.22
CA GLY A 207 13.70 -3.20 -26.66
C GLY A 207 13.43 -4.27 -25.63
N SER A 208 13.92 -5.49 -25.85
CA SER A 208 13.81 -6.59 -24.89
C SER A 208 14.64 -6.33 -23.64
N LEU A 209 15.90 -5.88 -23.82
CA LEU A 209 16.80 -5.58 -22.71
C LEU A 209 16.24 -4.46 -21.81
N SER A 210 15.74 -3.36 -22.41
CA SER A 210 15.14 -2.26 -21.66
C SER A 210 13.92 -2.71 -20.83
N THR A 211 13.09 -3.58 -21.41
CA THR A 211 11.92 -4.15 -20.69
C THR A 211 12.35 -5.00 -19.49
N VAL A 212 13.38 -5.84 -19.66
CA VAL A 212 13.94 -6.66 -18.58
C VAL A 212 14.54 -5.79 -17.48
N LEU A 213 15.30 -4.73 -17.83
CA LEU A 213 15.89 -3.82 -16.86
C LEU A 213 14.83 -3.07 -16.04
N ILE A 214 13.77 -2.56 -16.69
CA ILE A 214 12.64 -1.92 -16.01
C ILE A 214 11.94 -2.91 -15.06
N TRP A 215 11.72 -4.15 -15.53
CA TRP A 215 11.12 -5.19 -14.70
C TRP A 215 11.99 -5.53 -13.47
N LEU A 216 13.30 -5.73 -13.65
CA LEU A 216 14.25 -5.97 -12.57
C LEU A 216 14.27 -4.81 -11.57
N TRP A 217 14.31 -3.56 -12.05
CA TRP A 217 14.25 -2.37 -11.22
C TRP A 217 12.99 -2.35 -10.36
N THR A 218 11.83 -2.58 -10.98
CA THR A 218 10.55 -2.62 -10.27
C THR A 218 10.56 -3.69 -9.18
N LYS A 219 11.06 -4.91 -9.48
CA LYS A 219 11.16 -5.99 -8.50
C LYS A 219 12.12 -5.65 -7.37
N PHE A 220 13.26 -5.04 -7.68
CA PHE A 220 14.23 -4.60 -6.69
C PHE A 220 13.64 -3.55 -5.72
N CYS A 221 12.97 -2.54 -6.26
CA CYS A 221 12.30 -1.52 -5.44
C CYS A 221 11.18 -2.12 -4.56
N MET A 222 10.43 -3.12 -5.08
CA MET A 222 9.37 -3.79 -4.33
C MET A 222 9.89 -4.55 -3.10
N LEU A 223 11.14 -5.03 -3.08
CA LEU A 223 11.71 -5.71 -1.90
C LEU A 223 11.72 -4.80 -0.66
N PHE A 224 12.09 -3.53 -0.82
CA PHE A 224 12.12 -2.55 0.27
C PHE A 224 10.71 -2.22 0.76
N LEU A 225 9.75 -2.12 -0.17
CA LEU A 225 8.36 -1.90 0.20
C LEU A 225 7.79 -3.07 0.99
N MET A 226 7.98 -4.30 0.52
CA MET A 226 7.49 -5.50 1.19
C MET A 226 8.09 -5.63 2.60
N TRP A 227 9.36 -5.28 2.76
CA TRP A 227 10.00 -5.27 4.07
C TRP A 227 9.32 -4.27 5.02
N SER A 228 9.12 -3.02 4.58
CA SER A 228 8.40 -2.00 5.37
C SER A 228 6.97 -2.42 5.71
N MET A 229 6.26 -2.99 4.73
CA MET A 229 4.87 -3.42 4.94
C MET A 229 4.78 -4.50 6.00
N ARG A 230 5.68 -5.49 6.00
CA ARG A 230 5.76 -6.52 7.05
C ARG A 230 6.01 -5.91 8.43
N GLN A 231 6.92 -4.96 8.55
CA GLN A 231 7.19 -4.27 9.82
C GLN A 231 5.95 -3.51 10.32
N ASN A 232 5.23 -2.88 9.41
CA ASN A 232 4.02 -2.13 9.72
C ASN A 232 2.87 -3.03 10.21
N GLU A 233 2.79 -4.28 9.74
CA GLU A 233 1.84 -5.28 10.27
C GLU A 233 2.12 -5.61 11.73
N PHE A 234 3.39 -5.90 12.08
CA PHE A 234 3.77 -6.15 13.47
C PHE A 234 3.50 -4.96 14.39
N VAL A 235 3.68 -3.73 13.89
CA VAL A 235 3.36 -2.52 14.65
C VAL A 235 1.86 -2.38 14.86
N ALA A 236 1.02 -2.72 13.88
CA ALA A 236 -0.43 -2.69 14.00
C ALA A 236 -0.94 -3.80 14.93
N ASP A 237 -0.34 -4.99 14.89
CA ASP A 237 -0.62 -6.09 15.83
C ASP A 237 -0.26 -5.72 17.26
N GLU A 238 0.91 -5.12 17.48
CA GLU A 238 1.31 -4.61 18.79
C GLU A 238 0.35 -3.52 19.29
N TYR A 239 -0.18 -2.69 18.41
CA TYR A 239 -1.16 -1.68 18.76
C TYR A 239 -2.49 -2.31 19.22
N ALA A 240 -2.99 -3.30 18.48
CA ALA A 240 -4.18 -4.05 18.86
C ALA A 240 -3.97 -4.79 20.20
N TYR A 241 -2.79 -5.40 20.41
CA TYR A 241 -2.43 -5.99 21.71
C TYR A 241 -2.48 -4.97 22.86
N LYS A 242 -1.93 -3.77 22.65
CA LYS A 242 -1.93 -2.69 23.63
C LYS A 242 -3.33 -2.13 23.95
N LEU A 243 -4.29 -2.30 23.05
CA LEU A 243 -5.71 -2.01 23.28
C LEU A 243 -6.46 -3.15 23.98
N GLY A 244 -5.80 -4.28 24.27
CA GLY A 244 -6.39 -5.44 24.94
C GLY A 244 -6.95 -6.52 24.00
N TYR A 245 -6.80 -6.37 22.70
CA TYR A 245 -7.35 -7.30 21.68
C TYR A 245 -6.36 -8.36 21.19
N GLY A 246 -5.15 -8.46 21.76
CA GLY A 246 -4.08 -9.30 21.23
C GLY A 246 -4.42 -10.78 21.14
N ALA A 247 -5.05 -11.37 22.19
CA ALA A 247 -5.40 -12.79 22.18
C ALA A 247 -6.50 -13.11 21.16
N ILE A 248 -7.50 -12.24 21.04
CA ILE A 248 -8.60 -12.39 20.10
C ILE A 248 -8.06 -12.22 18.66
N LEU A 249 -7.19 -11.23 18.43
CA LEU A 249 -6.56 -11.03 17.12
C LEU A 249 -5.72 -12.26 16.71
N ALA A 250 -4.95 -12.84 17.64
CA ALA A 250 -4.20 -14.07 17.37
C ALA A 250 -5.13 -15.22 16.93
N SER A 251 -6.28 -15.37 17.59
CA SER A 251 -7.31 -16.33 17.22
C SER A 251 -7.88 -16.09 15.82
N VAL A 252 -8.16 -14.83 15.47
CA VAL A 252 -8.68 -14.46 14.16
C VAL A 252 -7.66 -14.73 13.04
N LEU A 253 -6.40 -14.36 13.27
CA LEU A 253 -5.31 -14.63 12.33
C LEU A 253 -5.14 -16.12 12.07
N ASP A 254 -5.24 -16.92 13.11
CA ASP A 254 -5.05 -18.36 13.02
C ASP A 254 -6.23 -19.09 12.36
N ARG A 255 -7.47 -18.67 12.59
CA ARG A 255 -8.68 -19.36 12.08
C ARG A 255 -9.17 -18.84 10.74
N HIS A 256 -9.05 -17.54 10.47
CA HIS A 256 -9.78 -16.91 9.39
C HIS A 256 -8.89 -16.26 8.33
N MET A 257 -7.65 -15.91 8.65
CA MET A 257 -6.75 -15.20 7.73
C MET A 257 -5.70 -16.08 7.05
N CYS A 258 -5.77 -17.40 7.22
CA CYS A 258 -4.88 -18.36 6.55
C CYS A 258 -5.18 -18.55 5.05
N SER A 259 -6.27 -18.01 4.53
CA SER A 259 -6.70 -18.23 3.16
C SER A 259 -6.05 -17.25 2.19
N ALA A 260 -5.48 -17.77 1.09
CA ALA A 260 -4.92 -16.94 0.02
C ALA A 260 -6.03 -16.09 -0.64
N PRO A 261 -5.79 -14.81 -0.88
CA PRO A 261 -6.79 -13.90 -1.42
C PRO A 261 -7.15 -14.20 -2.89
N SER A 262 -8.36 -13.80 -3.26
CA SER A 262 -8.91 -13.84 -4.62
C SER A 262 -8.10 -12.99 -5.62
N ASN A 263 -8.34 -13.14 -6.92
CA ASN A 263 -7.59 -12.47 -8.00
C ASN A 263 -7.86 -10.96 -8.07
N GLY A 264 -6.82 -10.15 -8.39
CA GLY A 264 -6.96 -8.72 -8.70
C GLY A 264 -6.16 -7.77 -7.81
N LEU A 265 -6.58 -6.49 -7.79
CA LEU A 265 -5.94 -5.43 -6.99
C LEU A 265 -5.91 -5.78 -5.50
N LEU A 266 -6.96 -6.43 -5.00
CA LEU A 266 -7.02 -6.93 -3.64
C LEU A 266 -5.88 -7.92 -3.38
N LYS A 267 -5.55 -8.82 -4.30
CA LYS A 267 -4.42 -9.75 -4.15
C LYS A 267 -3.09 -9.02 -3.92
N ALA A 268 -2.88 -7.89 -4.59
CA ALA A 268 -1.68 -7.07 -4.38
C ALA A 268 -1.66 -6.41 -3.00
N LEU A 269 -2.82 -5.98 -2.48
CA LEU A 269 -2.96 -5.44 -1.13
C LEU A 269 -2.75 -6.51 -0.05
N TYR A 270 -3.23 -7.75 -0.30
CA TYR A 270 -3.11 -8.88 0.64
C TYR A 270 -1.74 -9.56 0.65
N ALA A 271 -1.05 -9.62 -0.50
CA ALA A 271 0.30 -10.21 -0.59
C ALA A 271 1.36 -9.45 0.24
N THR A 272 0.96 -8.38 0.90
CA THR A 272 1.82 -7.54 1.73
C THR A 272 1.83 -7.94 3.20
N HIS A 273 0.94 -8.84 3.62
CA HIS A 273 0.92 -9.32 5.00
C HIS A 273 1.97 -10.42 5.22
N PRO A 274 2.68 -10.43 6.38
CA PRO A 274 3.50 -11.54 6.81
C PRO A 274 2.66 -12.80 7.01
N HIS A 275 3.31 -13.95 7.10
CA HIS A 275 2.62 -15.19 7.43
C HIS A 275 1.85 -15.02 8.74
N SER A 276 0.62 -15.55 8.82
CA SER A 276 -0.19 -15.46 10.02
C SER A 276 0.49 -16.10 11.23
N ASP A 277 1.24 -17.18 11.02
CA ASP A 277 2.01 -17.86 12.09
C ASP A 277 3.07 -16.93 12.72
N ASP A 278 3.79 -16.12 11.92
CA ASP A 278 4.78 -15.17 12.42
C ASP A 278 4.11 -14.07 13.26
N ARG A 279 2.92 -13.62 12.84
CA ARG A 279 2.13 -12.61 13.53
C ARG A 279 1.59 -13.15 14.86
N VAL A 280 1.06 -14.38 14.85
CA VAL A 280 0.58 -15.06 16.07
C VAL A 280 1.72 -15.27 17.05
N ALA A 281 2.88 -15.78 16.59
CA ALA A 281 4.06 -15.96 17.43
C ALA A 281 4.49 -14.62 18.07
N ARG A 282 4.50 -13.54 17.30
CA ARG A 282 4.84 -12.21 17.81
C ARG A 282 3.85 -11.69 18.84
N LEU A 283 2.55 -11.92 18.68
CA LEU A 283 1.53 -11.57 19.66
C LEU A 283 1.71 -12.37 20.97
N GLN A 284 2.07 -13.66 20.87
CA GLN A 284 2.40 -14.50 22.04
C GLN A 284 3.65 -14.00 22.76
N GLU A 285 4.71 -13.61 22.04
CA GLU A 285 5.91 -12.99 22.63
C GLU A 285 5.58 -11.69 23.40
N LEU A 286 4.59 -10.92 22.94
CA LEU A 286 4.10 -9.72 23.62
C LEU A 286 3.26 -10.06 24.86
N GLY A 287 2.89 -11.31 25.07
CA GLY A 287 2.10 -11.78 26.21
C GLY A 287 0.63 -12.02 25.91
N ALA A 288 0.22 -12.10 24.63
CA ALA A 288 -1.14 -12.49 24.28
C ALA A 288 -1.38 -13.95 24.70
N ASN A 289 -2.35 -14.17 25.58
CA ASN A 289 -2.70 -15.51 26.07
C ASN A 289 -3.57 -16.22 25.02
N TYR A 290 -2.93 -16.78 24.00
CA TYR A 290 -3.56 -17.56 22.96
C TYR A 290 -2.81 -18.88 22.76
N SER A 291 -3.56 -19.98 22.73
CA SER A 291 -3.06 -21.31 22.39
C SER A 291 -4.02 -21.95 21.41
N ARG A 292 -3.48 -22.58 20.38
CA ARG A 292 -4.25 -23.36 19.38
C ARG A 292 -4.81 -24.65 19.96
N TYR A 293 -4.20 -25.16 21.07
CA TYR A 293 -4.48 -26.44 21.72
C TYR A 293 -4.84 -26.26 23.20
#